data_a969ae8606ddaba09464532c2a72410b
#
_entry.id   a969ae8606ddaba09464532c2a72410b
#
_cell.length_a   1.000
_cell.length_b   1.000
_cell.length_c   1.000
_cell.angle_alpha   90.00
_cell.angle_beta   90.00
_cell.angle_gamma   90.00
#
_symmetry.space_group_name_H-M   'P 1'
#
loop_
_entity.id
_entity.type
_entity.pdbx_description
1 polymer ?
#
loop_
_entity_poly.entity_id
_entity_poly.type
_entity_poly.pdbx_seq_one_letter_code
_entity_poly.pdbx_strand_id
1 'polypeptide(L)'
;GIARALGAAEDPALATERHLSTPRHYAYLKISEGCNWKCGYCAIPLIRGGHVSVPMEELEEEARKLAAGGVKELIVIAQDTTYYGLDLYGKRRLAELLRRLCRIDGIGWIRLHYAYPTAFPDEVIEAMASEPKICKYLDIPFQHISDAQLSAMHRRHTKAEAYALVEKLRGAIPDLALRTT
;
A
#
# COMPACT_ATOMS: atom_id res chain seq x y z
N GLY A 1 24.37 0.79 -7.51
CA GLY A 1 23.46 -0.25 -7.99
C GLY A 1 24.22 -1.29 -8.82
N ILE A 2 23.54 -2.37 -9.24
CA ILE A 2 24.12 -3.49 -10.03
C ILE A 2 24.71 -2.98 -11.36
N ALA A 3 24.00 -2.07 -12.04
CA ALA A 3 24.46 -1.48 -13.31
C ALA A 3 25.85 -0.84 -13.15
N ARG A 4 26.06 -0.06 -12.11
CA ARG A 4 27.36 0.58 -11.82
C ARG A 4 28.46 -0.46 -11.50
N ALA A 5 28.11 -1.53 -10.78
CA ALA A 5 29.03 -2.62 -10.48
C ALA A 5 29.45 -3.41 -11.74
N LEU A 6 28.59 -3.43 -12.77
CA LEU A 6 28.86 -4.03 -14.08
C LEU A 6 29.45 -3.05 -15.09
N GLY A 7 29.81 -1.82 -14.68
CA GLY A 7 30.39 -0.80 -15.56
C GLY A 7 29.40 -0.18 -16.56
N ALA A 8 28.09 -0.41 -16.40
CA ALA A 8 27.09 0.22 -17.23
C ALA A 8 26.83 1.67 -16.77
N ALA A 9 26.70 2.60 -17.72
CA ALA A 9 26.25 3.95 -17.43
C ALA A 9 24.79 3.90 -16.95
N GLU A 10 24.47 4.58 -15.85
CA GLU A 10 23.10 4.78 -15.43
C GLU A 10 22.48 5.83 -16.38
N ASP A 11 21.53 5.40 -17.21
CA ASP A 11 20.72 6.33 -18.01
C ASP A 11 19.48 6.72 -17.19
N PRO A 12 19.34 7.99 -16.79
CA PRO A 12 18.19 8.46 -16.03
C PRO A 12 16.84 8.23 -16.76
N ALA A 13 16.84 8.22 -18.09
CA ALA A 13 15.64 7.97 -18.88
C ALA A 13 15.18 6.51 -18.72
N LEU A 14 16.11 5.55 -18.62
CA LEU A 14 15.79 4.13 -18.38
C LEU A 14 15.30 3.87 -16.94
N ALA A 15 15.65 4.72 -15.99
CA ALA A 15 15.20 4.57 -14.60
C ALA A 15 13.67 4.69 -14.46
N THR A 16 13.02 5.35 -15.42
CA THR A 16 11.56 5.52 -15.48
C THR A 16 10.87 4.51 -16.38
N GLU A 17 11.63 3.73 -17.17
CA GLU A 17 11.05 2.66 -18.00
C GLU A 17 10.79 1.43 -17.14
N ARG A 18 9.55 0.96 -17.22
CA ARG A 18 9.10 -0.22 -16.51
C ARG A 18 8.66 -1.31 -17.47
N HIS A 19 9.39 -2.41 -17.47
CA HIS A 19 8.95 -3.62 -18.16
C HIS A 19 7.92 -4.37 -17.29
N LEU A 20 6.68 -4.47 -17.79
CA LEU A 20 5.63 -5.19 -17.10
C LEU A 20 5.73 -6.68 -17.40
N SER A 21 5.94 -7.49 -16.35
CA SER A 21 5.87 -8.95 -16.41
C SER A 21 4.49 -9.50 -16.03
N THR A 22 3.57 -8.63 -15.63
CA THR A 22 2.18 -8.97 -15.33
C THR A 22 1.33 -9.07 -16.60
N PRO A 23 0.19 -9.77 -16.57
CA PRO A 23 -0.82 -9.65 -17.61
C PRO A 23 -1.22 -8.19 -17.84
N ARG A 24 -1.59 -7.85 -19.09
CA ARG A 24 -1.79 -6.44 -19.50
C ARG A 24 -2.91 -5.71 -18.76
N HIS A 25 -3.86 -6.42 -18.14
CA HIS A 25 -5.02 -5.82 -17.51
C HIS A 25 -4.77 -5.30 -16.11
N TYR A 26 -3.67 -5.67 -15.42
CA TYR A 26 -3.31 -5.12 -14.12
C TYR A 26 -1.83 -4.84 -13.98
N ALA A 27 -1.50 -3.92 -13.07
CA ALA A 27 -0.14 -3.64 -12.67
C ALA A 27 -0.04 -3.31 -11.17
N TYR A 28 1.11 -3.63 -10.59
CA TYR A 28 1.41 -3.19 -9.22
C TYR A 28 1.90 -1.75 -9.25
N LEU A 29 1.34 -0.91 -8.38
CA LEU A 29 1.84 0.44 -8.11
C LEU A 29 2.46 0.46 -6.72
N LYS A 30 3.80 0.49 -6.66
CA LYS A 30 4.53 0.51 -5.39
C LYS A 30 4.66 1.95 -4.89
N ILE A 31 3.94 2.28 -3.81
CA ILE A 31 3.85 3.65 -3.29
C ILE A 31 4.93 4.02 -2.27
N SER A 32 5.61 3.02 -1.71
CA SER A 32 6.72 3.22 -0.78
C SER A 32 7.60 1.98 -0.68
N GLU A 33 8.80 2.15 -0.13
CA GLU A 33 9.76 1.09 0.17
C GLU A 33 10.15 1.14 1.65
N GLY A 34 10.52 -0.02 2.23
CA GLY A 34 10.96 -0.12 3.60
C GLY A 34 9.84 -0.06 4.63
N CYS A 35 10.18 -0.19 5.92
CA CYS A 35 9.20 -0.27 7.00
C CYS A 35 9.78 0.22 8.32
N ASN A 36 9.02 1.03 9.07
CA ASN A 36 9.42 1.54 10.38
C ASN A 36 8.91 0.68 11.55
N TRP A 37 8.10 -0.36 11.28
CA TRP A 37 7.67 -1.30 12.28
C TRP A 37 8.82 -2.25 12.66
N LYS A 38 8.93 -2.57 13.94
CA LYS A 38 9.97 -3.44 14.49
C LYS A 38 9.37 -4.78 14.95
N CYS A 39 8.59 -5.42 14.05
CA CYS A 39 8.03 -6.74 14.34
C CYS A 39 9.16 -7.76 14.53
N GLY A 40 9.13 -8.55 15.62
CA GLY A 40 10.24 -9.39 16.05
C GLY A 40 10.64 -10.52 15.09
N TYR A 41 9.75 -10.86 14.15
CA TYR A 41 9.97 -11.91 13.14
C TYR A 41 10.33 -11.36 11.75
N CYS A 42 10.41 -10.02 11.59
CA CYS A 42 10.49 -9.39 10.27
C CYS A 42 11.87 -8.77 10.02
N ALA A 43 12.52 -9.18 8.94
CA ALA A 43 13.82 -8.66 8.52
C ALA A 43 13.72 -7.45 7.56
N ILE A 44 12.52 -7.00 7.19
CA ILE A 44 12.35 -5.91 6.21
C ILE A 44 13.12 -4.64 6.58
N PRO A 45 13.10 -4.13 7.82
CA PRO A 45 13.87 -2.94 8.18
C PRO A 45 15.39 -3.09 7.98
N LEU A 46 15.91 -4.31 8.09
CA LEU A 46 17.33 -4.62 7.86
C LEU A 46 17.66 -4.73 6.36
N ILE A 47 16.73 -5.24 5.56
CA ILE A 47 16.94 -5.50 4.12
C ILE A 47 16.62 -4.27 3.27
N ARG A 48 15.53 -3.55 3.60
CA ARG A 48 14.98 -2.45 2.81
C ARG A 48 15.11 -1.08 3.47
N GLY A 49 15.57 -1.03 4.73
CA GLY A 49 15.67 0.19 5.50
C GLY A 49 14.33 0.70 6.04
N GLY A 50 14.32 1.96 6.46
CA GLY A 50 13.13 2.66 6.92
C GLY A 50 12.17 2.97 5.77
N HIS A 51 10.94 3.34 6.15
CA HIS A 51 9.89 3.68 5.19
C HIS A 51 10.24 4.95 4.40
N VAL A 52 10.17 4.86 3.09
CA VAL A 52 10.37 5.98 2.14
C VAL A 52 9.23 5.99 1.15
N SER A 53 8.41 7.04 1.20
CA SER A 53 7.28 7.24 0.29
C SER A 53 7.73 7.78 -1.06
N VAL A 54 7.08 7.35 -2.12
CA VAL A 54 7.22 7.95 -3.46
C VAL A 54 6.32 9.20 -3.52
N PRO A 55 6.77 10.33 -4.09
CA PRO A 55 5.94 11.51 -4.26
C PRO A 55 4.64 11.23 -5.01
N MET A 56 3.58 11.90 -4.60
CA MET A 56 2.22 11.63 -5.11
C MET A 56 2.12 11.90 -6.61
N GLU A 57 2.79 12.95 -7.07
CA GLU A 57 2.83 13.37 -8.47
C GLU A 57 3.53 12.33 -9.36
N GLU A 58 4.58 11.69 -8.86
CA GLU A 58 5.29 10.63 -9.58
C GLU A 58 4.41 9.38 -9.69
N LEU A 59 3.69 9.03 -8.62
CA LEU A 59 2.75 7.90 -8.64
C LEU A 59 1.58 8.13 -9.59
N GLU A 60 1.06 9.36 -9.66
CA GLU A 60 0.02 9.72 -10.63
C GLU A 60 0.53 9.61 -12.07
N GLU A 61 1.73 10.09 -12.33
CA GLU A 61 2.34 10.01 -13.66
C GLU A 61 2.58 8.55 -14.08
N GLU A 62 3.11 7.73 -13.17
CA GLU A 62 3.27 6.28 -13.41
C GLU A 62 1.91 5.63 -13.68
N ALA A 63 0.90 5.93 -12.88
CA ALA A 63 -0.44 5.37 -13.06
C ALA A 63 -1.08 5.79 -14.39
N ARG A 64 -0.87 7.04 -14.86
CA ARG A 64 -1.33 7.50 -16.19
C ARG A 64 -0.63 6.75 -17.32
N LYS A 65 0.69 6.52 -17.22
CA LYS A 65 1.44 5.72 -18.20
C LYS A 65 0.94 4.28 -18.25
N LEU A 66 0.66 3.66 -17.10
CA LEU A 66 0.09 2.32 -17.01
C LEU A 66 -1.31 2.27 -17.66
N ALA A 67 -2.16 3.25 -17.38
CA ALA A 67 -3.49 3.35 -17.97
C ALA A 67 -3.44 3.51 -19.51
N ALA A 68 -2.54 4.36 -20.02
CA ALA A 68 -2.30 4.55 -21.45
C ALA A 68 -1.79 3.25 -22.10
N GLY A 69 -1.02 2.42 -21.38
CA GLY A 69 -0.58 1.09 -21.79
C GLY A 69 -1.66 0.00 -21.74
N GLY A 70 -2.90 0.34 -21.32
CA GLY A 70 -4.06 -0.56 -21.31
C GLY A 70 -4.34 -1.23 -19.97
N VAL A 71 -3.60 -0.92 -18.91
CA VAL A 71 -3.86 -1.42 -17.56
C VAL A 71 -5.23 -0.91 -17.07
N LYS A 72 -6.03 -1.81 -16.49
CA LYS A 72 -7.37 -1.54 -15.97
C LYS A 72 -7.45 -1.60 -14.45
N GLU A 73 -6.58 -2.38 -13.81
CA GLU A 73 -6.51 -2.50 -12.36
C GLU A 73 -5.13 -2.10 -11.85
N LEU A 74 -5.09 -1.18 -10.89
CA LEU A 74 -3.90 -0.86 -10.11
C LEU A 74 -3.95 -1.60 -8.78
N ILE A 75 -2.92 -2.39 -8.50
CA ILE A 75 -2.71 -3.03 -7.21
C ILE A 75 -1.70 -2.19 -6.44
N VAL A 76 -2.21 -1.39 -5.49
CA VAL A 76 -1.40 -0.49 -4.67
C VAL A 76 -0.71 -1.30 -3.58
N ILE A 77 0.62 -1.26 -3.57
CA ILE A 77 1.46 -2.05 -2.66
C ILE A 77 2.51 -1.23 -1.94
N ALA A 78 2.85 -1.68 -0.74
CA ALA A 78 4.01 -1.29 0.08
C ALA A 78 4.24 -2.38 1.12
N GLN A 79 5.24 -2.23 1.99
CA GLN A 79 5.35 -3.06 3.20
C GLN A 79 4.29 -2.68 4.25
N ASP A 80 3.90 -1.41 4.26
CA ASP A 80 2.74 -0.88 4.98
C ASP A 80 2.18 0.31 4.20
N THR A 81 1.06 0.13 3.53
CA THR A 81 0.42 1.17 2.74
C THR A 81 -0.20 2.27 3.62
N THR A 82 -0.63 1.93 4.84
CA THR A 82 -1.26 2.91 5.75
C THR A 82 -0.28 3.96 6.28
N TYR A 83 1.04 3.71 6.17
CA TYR A 83 2.08 4.64 6.62
C TYR A 83 2.40 5.71 5.56
N TYR A 84 1.91 5.54 4.33
CA TYR A 84 2.22 6.40 3.19
C TYR A 84 2.07 7.89 3.48
N GLY A 85 3.11 8.64 3.13
CA GLY A 85 3.17 10.10 3.21
C GLY A 85 3.61 10.67 4.55
N LEU A 86 3.69 9.85 5.61
CA LEU A 86 4.06 10.35 6.93
C LEU A 86 5.49 10.91 6.97
N ASP A 87 6.41 10.27 6.26
CA ASP A 87 7.81 10.70 6.11
C ASP A 87 7.95 11.92 5.19
N LEU A 88 7.19 11.96 4.09
CA LEU A 88 7.33 12.96 3.05
C LEU A 88 6.51 14.25 3.32
N TYR A 89 5.32 14.10 3.91
CA TYR A 89 4.36 15.20 4.11
C TYR A 89 4.04 15.50 5.58
N GLY A 90 4.69 14.80 6.53
CA GLY A 90 4.42 14.96 7.97
C GLY A 90 3.08 14.40 8.44
N LYS A 91 2.29 13.79 7.55
CA LYS A 91 0.99 13.14 7.82
C LYS A 91 0.70 12.02 6.85
N ARG A 92 -0.14 11.08 7.25
CA ARG A 92 -0.62 9.99 6.37
C ARG A 92 -1.48 10.56 5.26
N ARG A 93 -1.22 10.18 4.02
CA ARG A 93 -1.93 10.71 2.83
C ARG A 93 -2.40 9.62 1.87
N LEU A 94 -2.52 8.39 2.34
CA LEU A 94 -2.99 7.28 1.50
C LEU A 94 -4.37 7.56 0.90
N ALA A 95 -5.32 8.06 1.69
CA ALA A 95 -6.67 8.36 1.21
C ALA A 95 -6.67 9.41 0.09
N GLU A 96 -5.83 10.44 0.20
CA GLU A 96 -5.67 11.44 -0.85
C GLU A 96 -5.11 10.83 -2.12
N LEU A 97 -4.04 10.03 -2.01
CA LEU A 97 -3.47 9.32 -3.15
C LEU A 97 -4.51 8.44 -3.84
N LEU A 98 -5.25 7.62 -3.08
CA LEU A 98 -6.30 6.75 -3.65
C LEU A 98 -7.36 7.55 -4.41
N ARG A 99 -7.84 8.69 -3.86
CA ARG A 99 -8.79 9.57 -4.55
C ARG A 99 -8.21 10.18 -5.83
N ARG A 100 -6.92 10.57 -5.84
CA ARG A 100 -6.25 11.06 -7.05
C ARG A 100 -6.14 9.96 -8.11
N LEU A 101 -5.77 8.75 -7.73
CA LEU A 101 -5.72 7.61 -8.65
C LEU A 101 -7.10 7.26 -9.23
N CYS A 102 -8.19 7.42 -8.46
CA CYS A 102 -9.56 7.22 -8.94
C CYS A 102 -9.94 8.17 -10.09
N ARG A 103 -9.30 9.34 -10.20
CA ARG A 103 -9.57 10.34 -11.26
C ARG A 103 -8.85 10.03 -12.57
N ILE A 104 -8.00 9.01 -12.60
CA ILE A 104 -7.26 8.63 -13.82
C ILE A 104 -8.21 7.88 -14.75
N ASP A 105 -8.32 8.41 -15.98
CA ASP A 105 -9.07 7.76 -17.05
C ASP A 105 -8.40 6.45 -17.47
N GLY A 106 -9.20 5.46 -17.81
CA GLY A 106 -8.72 4.15 -18.23
C GLY A 106 -8.51 3.15 -17.09
N ILE A 107 -8.31 3.62 -15.84
CA ILE A 107 -8.29 2.76 -14.64
C ILE A 107 -9.73 2.53 -14.18
N GLY A 108 -10.11 1.25 -14.05
CA GLY A 108 -11.41 0.81 -13.56
C GLY A 108 -11.40 0.32 -12.11
N TRP A 109 -10.26 -0.24 -11.65
CA TRP A 109 -10.13 -0.81 -10.32
C TRP A 109 -8.84 -0.41 -9.63
N ILE A 110 -8.93 -0.13 -8.33
CA ILE A 110 -7.79 0.14 -7.45
C ILE A 110 -7.93 -0.80 -6.26
N ARG A 111 -6.95 -1.70 -6.10
CA ARG A 111 -6.92 -2.68 -5.02
C ARG A 111 -5.82 -2.33 -4.04
N LEU A 112 -6.16 -2.25 -2.75
CA LEU A 112 -5.22 -1.94 -1.69
C LEU A 112 -4.73 -3.24 -1.02
N HIS A 113 -3.40 -3.41 -0.95
CA HIS A 113 -2.76 -4.52 -0.26
C HIS A 113 -1.88 -4.04 0.90
N TYR A 114 -1.58 -4.94 1.83
CA TYR A 114 -0.61 -4.76 2.93
C TYR A 114 -0.90 -3.55 3.82
N ALA A 115 -2.09 -3.49 4.37
CA ALA A 115 -2.46 -2.49 5.35
C ALA A 115 -2.08 -2.95 6.77
N TYR A 116 -1.47 -2.08 7.56
CA TYR A 116 -1.15 -2.39 8.97
C TYR A 116 -2.34 -2.03 9.88
N PRO A 117 -2.71 -2.88 10.86
CA PRO A 117 -3.92 -2.68 11.65
C PRO A 117 -3.87 -1.50 12.64
N THR A 118 -2.65 -1.14 13.11
CA THR A 118 -2.50 -0.12 14.16
C THR A 118 -2.76 1.28 13.61
N ALA A 119 -3.64 2.03 14.27
CA ALA A 119 -4.00 3.39 13.91
C ALA A 119 -4.39 3.49 12.42
N PHE A 120 -5.25 2.58 11.98
CA PHE A 120 -5.74 2.57 10.60
C PHE A 120 -6.48 3.88 10.30
N PRO A 121 -6.15 4.62 9.23
CA PRO A 121 -6.71 5.94 8.99
C PRO A 121 -8.18 5.87 8.59
N ASP A 122 -9.02 6.66 9.26
CA ASP A 122 -10.46 6.74 8.99
C ASP A 122 -10.75 7.24 7.58
N GLU A 123 -9.95 8.19 7.10
CA GLU A 123 -10.07 8.74 5.76
C GLU A 123 -9.86 7.67 4.66
N VAL A 124 -9.10 6.60 4.95
CA VAL A 124 -8.96 5.46 4.03
C VAL A 124 -10.24 4.63 4.00
N ILE A 125 -10.87 4.42 5.16
CA ILE A 125 -12.17 3.73 5.26
C ILE A 125 -13.23 4.51 4.46
N GLU A 126 -13.29 5.83 4.65
CA GLU A 126 -14.20 6.72 3.93
C GLU A 126 -13.97 6.68 2.41
N ALA A 127 -12.69 6.74 1.98
CA ALA A 127 -12.35 6.64 0.56
C ALA A 127 -12.77 5.29 -0.02
N MET A 128 -12.52 4.19 0.69
CA MET A 128 -12.94 2.86 0.26
C MET A 128 -14.47 2.72 0.21
N ALA A 129 -15.21 3.34 1.11
CA ALA A 129 -16.66 3.31 1.11
C ALA A 129 -17.27 4.10 -0.04
N SER A 130 -16.73 5.32 -0.30
CA SER A 130 -17.32 6.30 -1.22
C SER A 130 -16.84 6.17 -2.68
N GLU A 131 -15.59 5.74 -2.91
CA GLU A 131 -15.04 5.68 -4.27
C GLU A 131 -15.39 4.35 -4.96
N PRO A 132 -16.10 4.36 -6.09
CA PRO A 132 -16.54 3.13 -6.74
C PRO A 132 -15.42 2.35 -7.41
N LYS A 133 -14.32 3.00 -7.79
CA LYS A 133 -13.14 2.34 -8.37
C LYS A 133 -12.30 1.61 -7.32
N ILE A 134 -12.42 1.94 -6.04
CA ILE A 134 -11.69 1.22 -4.98
C ILE A 134 -12.38 -0.10 -4.70
N CYS A 135 -11.66 -1.20 -4.89
CA CYS A 135 -12.15 -2.53 -4.61
C CYS A 135 -12.56 -2.65 -3.13
N LYS A 136 -13.72 -3.23 -2.86
CA LYS A 136 -14.16 -3.55 -1.50
C LYS A 136 -13.41 -4.78 -0.98
N TYR A 137 -12.10 -4.66 -0.95
CA TYR A 137 -11.15 -5.67 -0.54
C TYR A 137 -10.02 -5.03 0.27
N LEU A 138 -9.63 -5.65 1.37
CA LEU A 138 -8.51 -5.19 2.19
C LEU A 138 -7.71 -6.37 2.75
N ASP A 139 -6.40 -6.27 2.66
CA ASP A 139 -5.45 -7.25 3.17
C ASP A 139 -4.78 -6.67 4.43
N ILE A 140 -5.12 -7.21 5.60
CA ILE A 140 -4.60 -6.77 6.91
C ILE A 140 -4.02 -7.97 7.65
N PRO A 141 -2.69 -8.13 7.72
CA PRO A 141 -2.07 -9.20 8.47
C PRO A 141 -2.12 -8.92 9.97
N PHE A 142 -3.09 -9.49 10.67
CA PHE A 142 -3.19 -9.42 12.14
C PHE A 142 -2.10 -10.25 12.82
N GLN A 143 -1.67 -11.34 12.19
CA GLN A 143 -0.65 -12.29 12.64
C GLN A 143 -1.10 -13.21 13.78
N HIS A 144 -1.78 -12.69 14.78
CA HIS A 144 -2.32 -13.43 15.92
C HIS A 144 -3.46 -12.63 16.58
N ILE A 145 -4.20 -13.29 17.50
CA ILE A 145 -5.28 -12.65 18.26
C ILE A 145 -5.06 -12.68 19.79
N SER A 146 -4.05 -13.40 20.28
CA SER A 146 -3.67 -13.37 21.70
C SER A 146 -2.75 -12.19 21.98
N ASP A 147 -3.10 -11.36 22.97
CA ASP A 147 -2.30 -10.19 23.36
C ASP A 147 -0.88 -10.57 23.78
N ALA A 148 -0.70 -11.71 24.47
CA ALA A 148 0.61 -12.22 24.84
C ALA A 148 1.50 -12.51 23.62
N GLN A 149 0.93 -13.13 22.57
CA GLN A 149 1.65 -13.43 21.35
C GLN A 149 1.90 -12.17 20.51
N LEU A 150 0.92 -11.28 20.43
CA LEU A 150 1.08 -9.99 19.73
C LEU A 150 2.20 -9.17 20.38
N SER A 151 2.26 -9.13 21.72
CA SER A 151 3.34 -8.46 22.45
C SER A 151 4.69 -9.12 22.19
N ALA A 152 4.80 -10.46 22.23
CA ALA A 152 6.01 -11.19 21.93
C ALA A 152 6.49 -10.99 20.49
N MET A 153 5.57 -10.81 19.54
CA MET A 153 5.85 -10.47 18.14
C MET A 153 6.16 -8.99 17.93
N HIS A 154 6.14 -8.16 18.95
CA HIS A 154 6.26 -6.68 18.87
C HIS A 154 5.19 -6.05 17.96
N ARG A 155 3.99 -6.62 17.91
CA ARG A 155 2.84 -6.01 17.22
C ARG A 155 2.28 -4.88 18.08
N ARG A 156 1.81 -3.82 17.41
CA ARG A 156 1.38 -2.58 18.06
C ARG A 156 -0.14 -2.48 18.21
N HIS A 157 -0.84 -3.61 18.19
CA HIS A 157 -2.28 -3.68 18.42
C HIS A 157 -2.60 -4.83 19.38
N THR A 158 -3.74 -4.73 20.03
CA THR A 158 -4.32 -5.70 20.94
C THR A 158 -5.45 -6.48 20.26
N LYS A 159 -5.91 -7.56 20.89
CA LYS A 159 -7.12 -8.29 20.49
C LYS A 159 -8.33 -7.35 20.38
N ALA A 160 -8.55 -6.49 21.38
CA ALA A 160 -9.69 -5.58 21.40
C ALA A 160 -9.64 -4.59 20.21
N GLU A 161 -8.47 -4.01 19.91
CA GLU A 161 -8.28 -3.11 18.78
C GLU A 161 -8.47 -3.81 17.44
N ALA A 162 -8.04 -5.08 17.31
CA ALA A 162 -8.26 -5.87 16.11
C ALA A 162 -9.77 -6.10 15.83
N TYR A 163 -10.55 -6.49 16.86
CA TYR A 163 -12.00 -6.63 16.72
C TYR A 163 -12.67 -5.30 16.40
N ALA A 164 -12.34 -4.23 17.13
CA ALA A 164 -12.91 -2.91 16.90
C ALA A 164 -12.65 -2.41 15.47
N LEU A 165 -11.43 -2.65 14.92
CA LEU A 165 -11.12 -2.32 13.54
C LEU A 165 -11.95 -3.11 12.54
N VAL A 166 -12.11 -4.42 12.74
CA VAL A 166 -12.94 -5.26 11.86
C VAL A 166 -14.41 -4.83 11.89
N GLU A 167 -14.96 -4.56 13.07
CA GLU A 167 -16.33 -4.07 13.21
C GLU A 167 -16.53 -2.72 12.52
N LYS A 168 -15.58 -1.78 12.71
CA LYS A 168 -15.60 -0.47 12.07
C LYS A 168 -15.55 -0.59 10.53
N LEU A 169 -14.65 -1.42 10.01
CA LEU A 169 -14.52 -1.67 8.58
C LEU A 169 -15.80 -2.25 7.98
N ARG A 170 -16.39 -3.27 8.61
CA ARG A 170 -17.62 -3.92 8.13
C ARG A 170 -18.85 -3.01 8.27
N GLY A 171 -18.88 -2.17 9.32
CA GLY A 171 -19.95 -1.18 9.48
C GLY A 171 -19.94 -0.10 8.41
N ALA A 172 -18.74 0.34 8.00
CA ALA A 172 -18.58 1.36 6.96
C ALA A 172 -18.67 0.79 5.53
N ILE A 173 -18.26 -0.47 5.32
CA ILE A 173 -18.18 -1.12 4.01
C ILE A 173 -18.78 -2.53 4.14
N PRO A 174 -20.12 -2.68 4.02
CA PRO A 174 -20.82 -3.96 4.27
C PRO A 174 -20.30 -5.13 3.45
N ASP A 175 -19.95 -4.90 2.18
CA ASP A 175 -19.49 -5.92 1.24
C ASP A 175 -17.95 -6.12 1.25
N LEU A 176 -17.28 -5.66 2.29
CA LEU A 176 -15.81 -5.74 2.38
C LEU A 176 -15.34 -7.18 2.53
N ALA A 177 -14.54 -7.63 1.56
CA ALA A 177 -13.74 -8.84 1.66
C ALA A 177 -12.46 -8.55 2.44
N LEU A 178 -12.34 -9.11 3.64
CA LEU A 178 -11.13 -9.01 4.46
C LEU A 178 -10.28 -10.28 4.30
N ARG A 179 -9.01 -10.08 3.95
CA ARG A 179 -8.00 -11.12 4.00
C ARG A 179 -7.03 -10.83 5.15
N THR A 180 -6.63 -11.86 5.86
CA THR A 180 -5.65 -11.79 6.94
C THR A 180 -4.71 -12.99 6.95
N THR A 181 -3.61 -12.86 7.64
CA THR A 181 -2.66 -13.93 8.01
C THR A 181 -2.37 -13.82 9.49
#